data_29b433346ed19c0e71871e16c8633cd2
#
_entry.id   29b433346ed19c0e71871e16c8633cd2
#
_cell.length_a   1.000
_cell.length_b   1.000
_cell.length_c   1.000
_cell.angle_alpha   90.00
_cell.angle_beta   90.00
_cell.angle_gamma   90.00
#
_symmetry.space_group_name_H-M   'P 1'
#
loop_
_entity.id
_entity.type
_entity.pdbx_description
1 polymer ?
#
loop_
_entity_poly.entity_id
_entity_poly.type
_entity_poly.pdbx_seq_one_letter_code
_entity_poly.pdbx_strand_id
1 'polypeptide(L)'
;RIRVMVEPLGVGQGPWVETIQALAADRAARVPVVYAVNTETWDRRLITDAPDPLSDAAQARFHSDKSGFEGDWFLGVHNPPLRMIIVGAVHIAQPLVQMARLAGYDPMLVDPREAFGSAARFPGETILHEWPDHALEELGMDARTAVVTLTHDPKLDDPAIMAALRSQVFYLGCLGSTRTHAKRVARLAEAGFDEADIARIHAPIGADIGAKSPAEIAISIMAQITERLRRPETRPQATAQAAE
;
A
#
# COMPACT_ATOMS: atom_id res chain seq x y z
N ARG A 1 11.11 1.36 33.02
CA ARG A 1 9.93 0.52 33.39
C ARG A 1 9.03 0.40 32.16
N ILE A 2 8.65 -0.82 31.82
CA ILE A 2 7.66 -1.11 30.78
C ILE A 2 6.37 -1.48 31.51
N ARG A 3 5.23 -0.93 31.08
CA ARG A 3 3.91 -1.36 31.54
C ARG A 3 3.40 -2.41 30.54
N VAL A 4 2.96 -3.55 31.03
CA VAL A 4 2.42 -4.64 30.22
C VAL A 4 1.00 -4.92 30.68
N MET A 5 0.06 -5.03 29.75
CA MET A 5 -1.29 -5.51 29.97
C MET A 5 -1.32 -7.00 29.58
N VAL A 6 -1.83 -7.85 30.45
CA VAL A 6 -2.02 -9.29 30.20
C VAL A 6 -3.48 -9.62 30.42
N GLU A 7 -4.11 -10.20 29.41
CA GLU A 7 -5.51 -10.57 29.42
C GLU A 7 -5.64 -12.09 29.26
N PRO A 8 -6.33 -12.78 30.20
CA PRO A 8 -6.63 -14.19 30.03
C PRO A 8 -7.73 -14.37 28.98
N LEU A 9 -7.54 -15.28 28.04
CA LEU A 9 -8.52 -15.52 26.97
C LEU A 9 -9.71 -16.37 27.48
N GLY A 10 -10.93 -15.88 27.27
CA GLY A 10 -12.17 -16.59 27.54
C GLY A 10 -12.49 -16.81 29.02
N VAL A 11 -11.77 -16.18 29.94
CA VAL A 11 -12.00 -16.30 31.39
C VAL A 11 -11.79 -14.97 32.10
N GLY A 12 -12.48 -14.78 33.23
CA GLY A 12 -12.36 -13.58 34.06
C GLY A 12 -12.72 -12.30 33.29
N GLN A 13 -11.85 -11.30 33.38
CA GLN A 13 -12.01 -10.02 32.68
C GLN A 13 -11.28 -9.99 31.33
N GLY A 14 -10.86 -11.14 30.79
CA GLY A 14 -10.22 -11.24 29.50
C GLY A 14 -11.24 -11.18 28.33
N PRO A 15 -10.75 -11.04 27.08
CA PRO A 15 -11.62 -11.07 25.90
C PRO A 15 -12.26 -12.45 25.72
N TRP A 16 -13.48 -12.45 25.21
CA TRP A 16 -14.13 -13.68 24.78
C TRP A 16 -13.41 -14.29 23.58
N VAL A 17 -13.47 -15.60 23.44
CA VAL A 17 -12.84 -16.33 22.32
C VAL A 17 -13.34 -15.81 20.97
N GLU A 18 -14.64 -15.52 20.88
CA GLU A 18 -15.31 -14.99 19.69
C GLU A 18 -14.73 -13.61 19.28
N THR A 19 -14.37 -12.76 20.23
CA THR A 19 -13.74 -11.45 19.94
C THR A 19 -12.38 -11.62 19.26
N ILE A 20 -11.58 -12.57 19.74
CA ILE A 20 -10.27 -12.87 19.15
C ILE A 20 -10.42 -13.59 17.81
N GLN A 21 -11.42 -14.44 17.65
CA GLN A 21 -11.74 -15.06 16.37
C GLN A 21 -12.17 -14.03 15.33
N ALA A 22 -13.02 -13.05 15.71
CA ALA A 22 -13.43 -11.95 14.84
C ALA A 22 -12.22 -11.10 14.44
N LEU A 23 -11.37 -10.72 15.39
CA LEU A 23 -10.12 -10.00 15.11
C LEU A 23 -9.20 -10.76 14.13
N ALA A 24 -9.09 -12.09 14.31
CA ALA A 24 -8.28 -12.92 13.40
C ALA A 24 -8.92 -13.01 12.01
N ALA A 25 -10.25 -13.08 11.92
CA ALA A 25 -10.98 -13.09 10.65
C ALA A 25 -10.81 -11.76 9.90
N ASP A 26 -10.95 -10.61 10.58
CA ASP A 26 -10.74 -9.29 10.01
C ASP A 26 -9.32 -9.15 9.45
N ARG A 27 -8.31 -9.59 10.21
CA ARG A 27 -6.92 -9.59 9.74
C ARG A 27 -6.72 -10.47 8.51
N ALA A 28 -7.33 -11.64 8.47
CA ALA A 28 -7.26 -12.56 7.32
C ALA A 28 -7.96 -11.96 6.08
N ALA A 29 -9.07 -11.25 6.29
CA ALA A 29 -9.80 -10.52 5.25
C ALA A 29 -9.15 -9.18 4.86
N ARG A 30 -7.98 -8.84 5.43
CA ARG A 30 -7.27 -7.58 5.23
C ARG A 30 -8.08 -6.34 5.63
N VAL A 31 -8.97 -6.46 6.61
CA VAL A 31 -9.71 -5.34 7.20
C VAL A 31 -8.89 -4.73 8.32
N PRO A 32 -8.61 -3.41 8.31
CA PRO A 32 -7.99 -2.72 9.44
C PRO A 32 -8.91 -2.77 10.65
N VAL A 33 -8.38 -3.13 11.80
CA VAL A 33 -9.17 -3.20 13.04
C VAL A 33 -8.38 -2.68 14.23
N VAL A 34 -9.04 -1.92 15.09
CA VAL A 34 -8.52 -1.54 16.40
C VAL A 34 -9.20 -2.40 17.46
N TYR A 35 -8.40 -3.15 18.22
CA TYR A 35 -8.84 -3.76 19.46
C TYR A 35 -8.73 -2.72 20.57
N ALA A 36 -9.86 -2.20 21.03
CA ALA A 36 -9.95 -1.18 22.08
C ALA A 36 -10.30 -1.82 23.41
N VAL A 37 -9.56 -1.48 24.46
CA VAL A 37 -9.79 -1.93 25.84
C VAL A 37 -9.81 -0.73 26.77
N ASN A 38 -10.89 -0.55 27.54
CA ASN A 38 -10.93 0.39 28.64
C ASN A 38 -10.20 -0.21 29.84
N THR A 39 -9.15 0.45 30.32
CA THR A 39 -8.28 -0.09 31.38
C THR A 39 -8.86 0.08 32.80
N GLU A 40 -9.96 0.82 32.96
CA GLU A 40 -10.69 1.01 34.22
C GLU A 40 -11.88 0.03 34.33
N THR A 41 -12.70 -0.03 33.26
CA THR A 41 -13.94 -0.84 33.26
C THR A 41 -13.74 -2.24 32.67
N TRP A 42 -12.68 -2.44 31.89
CA TRP A 42 -12.40 -3.65 31.12
C TRP A 42 -13.40 -3.91 29.97
N ASP A 43 -14.15 -2.87 29.58
CA ASP A 43 -14.95 -2.93 28.34
C ASP A 43 -14.05 -3.07 27.12
N ARG A 44 -14.54 -3.77 26.09
CA ARG A 44 -13.82 -4.07 24.86
C ARG A 44 -14.63 -3.82 23.63
N ARG A 45 -13.95 -3.47 22.56
CA ARG A 45 -14.56 -3.26 21.23
C ARG A 45 -13.58 -3.64 20.13
N LEU A 46 -14.11 -4.14 19.03
CA LEU A 46 -13.44 -4.15 17.74
C LEU A 46 -13.97 -2.96 16.93
N ILE A 47 -13.09 -2.08 16.53
CA ILE A 47 -13.45 -0.88 15.77
C ILE A 47 -12.85 -1.03 14.38
N THR A 48 -13.73 -1.01 13.39
CA THR A 48 -13.41 -1.03 11.96
C THR A 48 -13.84 0.30 11.33
N ASP A 49 -14.68 0.28 10.30
CA ASP A 49 -15.29 1.45 9.65
C ASP A 49 -16.67 1.80 10.21
N ALA A 50 -17.25 0.95 11.07
CA ALA A 50 -18.53 1.20 11.70
C ALA A 50 -18.46 2.38 12.70
N PRO A 51 -19.53 3.19 12.83
CA PRO A 51 -19.55 4.29 13.78
C PRO A 51 -19.32 3.82 15.23
N ASP A 52 -18.33 4.42 15.89
CA ASP A 52 -18.00 4.20 17.29
C ASP A 52 -17.55 5.53 17.93
N PRO A 53 -17.76 5.77 19.22
CA PRO A 53 -17.26 6.98 19.90
C PRO A 53 -15.74 7.18 19.79
N LEU A 54 -14.99 6.11 19.52
CA LEU A 54 -13.54 6.15 19.35
C LEU A 54 -13.09 6.13 17.87
N SER A 55 -14.03 6.30 16.92
CA SER A 55 -13.71 6.21 15.47
C SER A 55 -12.59 7.15 15.05
N ASP A 56 -12.60 8.41 15.47
CA ASP A 56 -11.56 9.39 15.11
C ASP A 56 -10.18 8.97 15.66
N ALA A 57 -10.14 8.50 16.91
CA ALA A 57 -8.93 7.98 17.51
C ALA A 57 -8.44 6.70 16.83
N ALA A 58 -9.35 5.80 16.45
CA ALA A 58 -9.02 4.59 15.68
C ALA A 58 -8.44 4.93 14.31
N GLN A 59 -9.05 5.88 13.58
CA GLN A 59 -8.53 6.36 12.29
C GLN A 59 -7.10 6.93 12.42
N ALA A 60 -6.84 7.72 13.46
CA ALA A 60 -5.50 8.23 13.75
C ALA A 60 -4.49 7.09 14.00
N ARG A 61 -4.93 5.99 14.64
CA ARG A 61 -4.09 4.79 14.86
C ARG A 61 -3.86 4.03 13.55
N PHE A 62 -4.88 3.86 12.71
CA PHE A 62 -4.73 3.24 11.39
C PHE A 62 -3.69 3.98 10.53
N HIS A 63 -3.74 5.30 10.49
CA HIS A 63 -2.78 6.11 9.72
C HIS A 63 -1.37 6.07 10.29
N SER A 64 -1.23 6.12 11.62
CA SER A 64 0.09 6.15 12.26
C SER A 64 0.77 4.79 12.40
N ASP A 65 0.04 3.68 12.23
CA ASP A 65 0.47 2.30 12.57
C ASP A 65 0.94 2.18 14.04
N LYS A 66 0.38 2.98 14.95
CA LYS A 66 0.82 3.00 16.35
C LYS A 66 -0.32 2.77 17.31
N SER A 67 -0.21 1.73 18.11
CA SER A 67 -1.07 1.53 19.27
C SER A 67 -0.81 2.58 20.35
N GLY A 68 -1.81 2.89 21.18
CA GLY A 68 -1.64 3.87 22.26
C GLY A 68 -2.95 4.15 22.99
N PHE A 69 -2.88 5.07 23.94
CA PHE A 69 -4.02 5.45 24.76
C PHE A 69 -4.82 6.61 24.18
N GLU A 70 -6.13 6.56 24.39
CA GLU A 70 -7.09 7.65 24.24
C GLU A 70 -7.94 7.71 25.52
N GLY A 71 -7.63 8.64 26.41
CA GLY A 71 -8.17 8.61 27.77
C GLY A 71 -7.84 7.29 28.47
N ASP A 72 -8.87 6.62 28.99
CA ASP A 72 -8.76 5.32 29.67
C ASP A 72 -8.77 4.12 28.71
N TRP A 73 -8.89 4.35 27.42
CA TRP A 73 -8.90 3.32 26.40
C TRP A 73 -7.50 3.07 25.83
N PHE A 74 -7.05 1.83 25.87
CA PHE A 74 -5.92 1.38 25.07
C PHE A 74 -6.41 0.91 23.72
N LEU A 75 -5.87 1.51 22.64
CA LEU A 75 -6.20 1.21 21.25
C LEU A 75 -5.06 0.41 20.62
N GLY A 76 -5.25 -0.90 20.52
CA GLY A 76 -4.33 -1.81 19.84
C GLY A 76 -4.63 -1.88 18.35
N VAL A 77 -3.78 -1.29 17.51
CA VAL A 77 -3.99 -1.29 16.05
C VAL A 77 -3.53 -2.59 15.41
N HIS A 78 -4.38 -3.15 14.57
CA HIS A 78 -4.13 -4.34 13.76
C HIS A 78 -4.38 -4.02 12.28
N ASN A 79 -3.44 -3.31 11.68
CA ASN A 79 -3.45 -3.05 10.25
C ASN A 79 -3.05 -4.30 9.45
N PRO A 80 -3.62 -4.52 8.25
CA PRO A 80 -3.08 -5.49 7.31
C PRO A 80 -1.61 -5.16 6.97
N PRO A 81 -0.77 -6.16 6.67
CA PRO A 81 0.57 -5.91 6.16
C PRO A 81 0.55 -5.02 4.93
N LEU A 82 1.53 -4.13 4.82
CA LEU A 82 1.72 -3.34 3.61
C LEU A 82 2.07 -4.25 2.44
N ARG A 83 1.48 -4.01 1.28
CA ARG A 83 1.72 -4.77 0.07
C ARG A 83 2.24 -3.85 -1.04
N MET A 84 3.15 -4.36 -1.86
CA MET A 84 3.65 -3.67 -3.04
C MET A 84 3.50 -4.55 -4.26
N ILE A 85 2.63 -4.17 -5.20
CA ILE A 85 2.49 -4.85 -6.48
C ILE A 85 3.37 -4.13 -7.50
N ILE A 86 4.33 -4.87 -8.07
CA ILE A 86 5.31 -4.35 -9.03
C ILE A 86 5.00 -4.96 -10.40
N VAL A 87 4.49 -4.16 -11.30
CA VAL A 87 4.18 -4.56 -12.67
C VAL A 87 5.42 -4.34 -13.54
N GLY A 88 6.00 -5.43 -14.00
CA GLY A 88 7.21 -5.46 -14.80
C GLY A 88 8.46 -5.93 -14.05
N ALA A 89 8.90 -7.15 -14.37
CA ALA A 89 10.12 -7.77 -13.83
C ALA A 89 11.39 -7.26 -14.53
N VAL A 90 11.55 -5.93 -14.59
CA VAL A 90 12.69 -5.23 -15.20
C VAL A 90 13.86 -5.05 -14.22
N HIS A 91 14.98 -4.43 -14.66
CA HIS A 91 16.17 -4.26 -13.82
C HIS A 91 15.92 -3.48 -12.53
N ILE A 92 15.02 -2.47 -12.56
CA ILE A 92 14.67 -1.68 -11.38
C ILE A 92 13.91 -2.53 -10.36
N ALA A 93 13.11 -3.50 -10.80
CA ALA A 93 12.34 -4.35 -9.92
C ALA A 93 13.22 -5.19 -8.98
N GLN A 94 14.42 -5.60 -9.40
CA GLN A 94 15.33 -6.42 -8.59
C GLN A 94 15.72 -5.74 -7.26
N PRO A 95 16.34 -4.55 -7.25
CA PRO A 95 16.61 -3.85 -6.00
C PRO A 95 15.33 -3.37 -5.30
N LEU A 96 14.27 -3.00 -6.03
CA LEU A 96 13.03 -2.52 -5.45
C LEU A 96 12.34 -3.57 -4.57
N VAL A 97 12.26 -4.82 -5.04
CA VAL A 97 11.68 -5.94 -4.28
C VAL A 97 12.41 -6.14 -2.95
N GLN A 98 13.75 -6.14 -2.99
CA GLN A 98 14.56 -6.31 -1.78
C GLN A 98 14.36 -5.16 -0.79
N MET A 99 14.35 -3.92 -1.26
CA MET A 99 14.12 -2.73 -0.43
C MET A 99 12.71 -2.71 0.14
N ALA A 100 11.70 -3.08 -0.65
CA ALA A 100 10.32 -3.18 -0.20
C ALA A 100 10.19 -4.19 0.96
N ARG A 101 10.80 -5.36 0.83
CA ARG A 101 10.81 -6.38 1.87
C ARG A 101 11.49 -5.90 3.15
N LEU A 102 12.65 -5.25 3.04
CA LEU A 102 13.36 -4.66 4.18
C LEU A 102 12.53 -3.56 4.86
N ALA A 103 11.72 -2.84 4.09
CA ALA A 103 10.81 -1.80 4.60
C ALA A 103 9.47 -2.35 5.16
N GLY A 104 9.30 -3.68 5.20
CA GLY A 104 8.12 -4.34 5.78
C GLY A 104 6.93 -4.47 4.83
N TYR A 105 7.15 -4.32 3.52
CA TYR A 105 6.15 -4.64 2.49
C TYR A 105 6.20 -6.12 2.14
N ASP A 106 5.05 -6.65 1.69
CA ASP A 106 4.93 -7.91 0.97
C ASP A 106 4.97 -7.60 -0.54
N PRO A 107 6.14 -7.75 -1.21
CA PRO A 107 6.27 -7.44 -2.62
C PRO A 107 5.78 -8.61 -3.48
N MET A 108 5.02 -8.29 -4.52
CA MET A 108 4.51 -9.21 -5.52
C MET A 108 4.86 -8.71 -6.91
N LEU A 109 5.49 -9.54 -7.73
CA LEU A 109 5.84 -9.22 -9.10
C LEU A 109 4.76 -9.73 -10.05
N VAL A 110 4.38 -8.89 -11.01
CA VAL A 110 3.45 -9.23 -12.08
C VAL A 110 4.11 -8.97 -13.42
N ASP A 111 4.36 -10.00 -14.20
CA ASP A 111 4.88 -9.86 -15.56
C ASP A 111 4.50 -11.11 -16.39
N PRO A 112 3.65 -10.98 -17.43
CA PRO A 112 3.24 -12.11 -18.28
C PRO A 112 4.40 -12.69 -19.08
N ARG A 113 5.54 -11.98 -19.17
CA ARG A 113 6.70 -12.40 -19.93
C ARG A 113 7.63 -13.24 -19.05
N GLU A 114 7.50 -14.56 -19.09
CA GLU A 114 8.27 -15.50 -18.27
C GLU A 114 9.80 -15.28 -18.29
N ALA A 115 10.34 -14.87 -19.46
CA ALA A 115 11.78 -14.60 -19.60
C ALA A 115 12.25 -13.42 -18.72
N PHE A 116 11.37 -12.46 -18.39
CA PHE A 116 11.68 -11.34 -17.51
C PHE A 116 11.55 -11.72 -16.03
N GLY A 117 10.51 -12.49 -15.68
CA GLY A 117 10.20 -12.93 -14.32
C GLY A 117 10.79 -14.30 -13.97
N SER A 118 12.04 -14.58 -14.34
CA SER A 118 12.64 -15.88 -14.01
C SER A 118 13.13 -15.97 -12.55
N ALA A 119 13.04 -17.17 -11.96
CA ALA A 119 13.55 -17.44 -10.61
C ALA A 119 15.05 -17.14 -10.45
N ALA A 120 15.83 -17.20 -11.52
CA ALA A 120 17.25 -16.84 -11.51
C ALA A 120 17.44 -15.32 -11.27
N ARG A 121 16.52 -14.48 -11.74
CA ARG A 121 16.59 -13.02 -11.58
C ARG A 121 15.94 -12.56 -10.27
N PHE A 122 14.97 -13.29 -9.77
CA PHE A 122 14.18 -12.98 -8.58
C PHE A 122 14.10 -14.20 -7.65
N PRO A 123 15.23 -14.62 -7.04
CA PRO A 123 15.27 -15.82 -6.21
C PRO A 123 14.41 -15.64 -4.96
N GLY A 124 13.49 -16.57 -4.75
CA GLY A 124 12.60 -16.58 -3.58
C GLY A 124 11.44 -15.61 -3.63
N GLU A 125 11.24 -14.91 -4.76
CA GLU A 125 10.13 -13.97 -4.92
C GLU A 125 8.90 -14.64 -5.58
N THR A 126 7.70 -14.18 -5.19
CA THR A 126 6.46 -14.58 -5.85
C THR A 126 6.30 -13.78 -7.14
N ILE A 127 6.18 -14.48 -8.27
CA ILE A 127 5.99 -13.88 -9.58
C ILE A 127 4.70 -14.43 -10.17
N LEU A 128 3.79 -13.53 -10.54
CA LEU A 128 2.55 -13.87 -11.25
C LEU A 128 2.77 -13.65 -12.75
N HIS A 129 2.73 -14.73 -13.52
CA HIS A 129 2.87 -14.71 -14.98
C HIS A 129 1.50 -14.52 -15.65
N GLU A 130 0.78 -13.52 -15.15
CA GLU A 130 -0.56 -13.14 -15.57
C GLU A 130 -0.58 -11.74 -16.18
N TRP A 131 -1.63 -11.44 -16.96
CA TRP A 131 -1.88 -10.07 -17.39
C TRP A 131 -2.18 -9.18 -16.18
N PRO A 132 -1.62 -7.95 -16.14
CA PRO A 132 -1.66 -7.12 -14.94
C PRO A 132 -3.07 -6.80 -14.41
N ASP A 133 -4.06 -6.57 -15.28
CA ASP A 133 -5.44 -6.34 -14.90
C ASP A 133 -6.02 -7.52 -14.13
N HIS A 134 -5.89 -8.73 -14.67
CA HIS A 134 -6.37 -9.96 -14.02
C HIS A 134 -5.63 -10.22 -12.70
N ALA A 135 -4.29 -10.12 -12.71
CA ALA A 135 -3.50 -10.32 -11.50
C ALA A 135 -3.88 -9.33 -10.38
N LEU A 136 -4.07 -8.05 -10.70
CA LEU A 136 -4.40 -7.02 -9.74
C LEU A 136 -5.83 -7.20 -9.18
N GLU A 137 -6.78 -7.63 -10.01
CA GLU A 137 -8.15 -7.96 -9.59
C GLU A 137 -8.16 -9.17 -8.66
N GLU A 138 -7.46 -10.25 -8.98
CA GLU A 138 -7.37 -11.46 -8.17
C GLU A 138 -6.70 -11.21 -6.82
N LEU A 139 -5.64 -10.41 -6.80
CA LEU A 139 -4.95 -10.02 -5.57
C LEU A 139 -5.82 -9.17 -4.65
N GLY A 140 -6.83 -8.48 -5.15
CA GLY A 140 -7.68 -7.58 -4.39
C GLY A 140 -6.87 -6.43 -3.77
N MET A 141 -6.89 -5.26 -4.40
CA MET A 141 -6.15 -4.09 -3.93
C MET A 141 -6.93 -3.31 -2.86
N ASP A 142 -6.23 -2.89 -1.82
CA ASP A 142 -6.80 -2.16 -0.67
C ASP A 142 -6.00 -0.88 -0.35
N ALA A 143 -6.44 -0.14 0.67
CA ALA A 143 -5.79 1.08 1.14
C ALA A 143 -4.38 0.85 1.75
N ARG A 144 -3.93 -0.40 1.86
CA ARG A 144 -2.59 -0.79 2.32
C ARG A 144 -1.71 -1.31 1.17
N THR A 145 -2.16 -1.10 -0.07
CA THR A 145 -1.46 -1.55 -1.28
C THR A 145 -0.83 -0.37 -2.02
N ALA A 146 0.44 -0.49 -2.37
CA ALA A 146 1.14 0.36 -3.33
C ALA A 146 1.25 -0.39 -4.68
N VAL A 147 1.00 0.30 -5.78
CA VAL A 147 1.17 -0.23 -7.14
C VAL A 147 2.24 0.56 -7.88
N VAL A 148 3.14 -0.15 -8.53
CA VAL A 148 4.27 0.41 -9.28
C VAL A 148 4.32 -0.20 -10.66
N THR A 149 4.25 0.60 -11.73
CA THR A 149 4.39 0.11 -13.12
C THR A 149 5.75 0.54 -13.69
N LEU A 150 6.52 -0.43 -14.20
CA LEU A 150 7.92 -0.26 -14.59
C LEU A 150 8.21 -0.67 -16.04
N THR A 151 7.20 -1.09 -16.84
CA THR A 151 7.48 -1.73 -18.12
C THR A 151 7.72 -0.76 -19.27
N HIS A 152 7.18 0.44 -19.23
CA HIS A 152 7.03 1.39 -20.34
C HIS A 152 6.16 0.89 -21.52
N ASP A 153 5.59 -0.31 -21.43
CA ASP A 153 4.70 -0.85 -22.43
C ASP A 153 3.25 -0.52 -22.05
N PRO A 154 2.53 0.29 -22.84
CA PRO A 154 1.13 0.63 -22.57
C PRO A 154 0.22 -0.59 -22.47
N LYS A 155 0.55 -1.69 -23.15
CA LYS A 155 -0.25 -2.92 -23.09
C LYS A 155 -0.22 -3.58 -21.71
N LEU A 156 0.84 -3.36 -20.93
CA LEU A 156 1.00 -3.87 -19.57
C LEU A 156 0.69 -2.80 -18.52
N ASP A 157 1.23 -1.59 -18.73
CA ASP A 157 1.09 -0.52 -17.75
C ASP A 157 -0.34 0.02 -17.68
N ASP A 158 -1.00 0.28 -18.82
CA ASP A 158 -2.33 0.92 -18.81
C ASP A 158 -3.41 0.04 -18.14
N PRO A 159 -3.54 -1.28 -18.40
CA PRO A 159 -4.48 -2.13 -17.67
C PRO A 159 -4.24 -2.15 -16.17
N ALA A 160 -2.96 -2.22 -15.73
CA ALA A 160 -2.60 -2.16 -14.32
C ALA A 160 -3.01 -0.83 -13.67
N ILE A 161 -2.75 0.29 -14.36
CA ILE A 161 -3.08 1.63 -13.89
C ILE A 161 -4.60 1.78 -13.77
N MET A 162 -5.36 1.34 -14.77
CA MET A 162 -6.82 1.40 -14.76
C MET A 162 -7.42 0.57 -13.62
N ALA A 163 -6.90 -0.64 -13.36
CA ALA A 163 -7.30 -1.45 -12.23
C ALA A 163 -6.98 -0.76 -10.89
N ALA A 164 -5.78 -0.20 -10.75
CA ALA A 164 -5.36 0.52 -9.54
C ALA A 164 -6.19 1.78 -9.30
N LEU A 165 -6.53 2.56 -10.33
CA LEU A 165 -7.37 3.77 -10.22
C LEU A 165 -8.79 3.45 -9.77
N ARG A 166 -9.35 2.28 -10.12
CA ARG A 166 -10.65 1.80 -9.64
C ARG A 166 -10.64 1.30 -8.21
N SER A 167 -9.47 1.20 -7.60
CA SER A 167 -9.28 0.69 -6.25
C SER A 167 -8.85 1.79 -5.25
N GLN A 168 -8.71 1.41 -3.97
CA GLN A 168 -8.33 2.31 -2.90
C GLN A 168 -6.83 2.30 -2.58
N VAL A 169 -5.96 1.95 -3.54
CA VAL A 169 -4.51 1.93 -3.32
C VAL A 169 -4.01 3.29 -2.81
N PHE A 170 -3.15 3.26 -1.77
CA PHE A 170 -2.61 4.50 -1.21
C PHE A 170 -1.54 5.15 -2.09
N TYR A 171 -0.95 4.37 -3.00
CA TYR A 171 0.09 4.83 -3.91
C TYR A 171 -0.02 4.14 -5.27
N LEU A 172 0.05 4.93 -6.33
CA LEU A 172 0.16 4.46 -7.71
C LEU A 172 1.28 5.24 -8.39
N GLY A 173 2.38 4.56 -8.71
CA GLY A 173 3.55 5.16 -9.35
C GLY A 173 3.84 4.55 -10.72
N CYS A 174 4.16 5.39 -11.69
CA CYS A 174 4.38 4.95 -13.06
C CYS A 174 5.72 5.43 -13.60
N LEU A 175 6.54 4.49 -14.07
CA LEU A 175 7.80 4.81 -14.73
C LEU A 175 7.54 5.51 -16.06
N GLY A 176 8.43 6.42 -16.44
CA GLY A 176 8.39 7.14 -17.71
C GLY A 176 8.69 8.62 -17.54
N SER A 177 9.04 9.27 -18.66
CA SER A 177 9.24 10.72 -18.72
C SER A 177 7.90 11.47 -18.61
N THR A 178 7.95 12.78 -18.38
CA THR A 178 6.77 13.67 -18.44
C THR A 178 6.05 13.55 -19.79
N ARG A 179 6.79 13.40 -20.90
CA ARG A 179 6.20 13.16 -22.23
C ARG A 179 5.45 11.83 -22.30
N THR A 180 6.00 10.77 -21.69
CA THR A 180 5.34 9.47 -21.61
C THR A 180 4.08 9.57 -20.77
N HIS A 181 4.14 10.29 -19.66
CA HIS A 181 2.98 10.52 -18.80
C HIS A 181 1.87 11.30 -19.52
N ALA A 182 2.20 12.37 -20.26
CA ALA A 182 1.19 13.11 -21.02
C ALA A 182 0.40 12.23 -22.02
N LYS A 183 1.10 11.30 -22.70
CA LYS A 183 0.43 10.32 -23.58
C LYS A 183 -0.45 9.34 -22.80
N ARG A 184 -0.02 8.93 -21.60
CA ARG A 184 -0.79 8.07 -20.70
C ARG A 184 -2.06 8.76 -20.25
N VAL A 185 -1.97 10.02 -19.82
CA VAL A 185 -3.12 10.85 -19.44
C VAL A 185 -4.18 10.90 -20.53
N ALA A 186 -3.77 11.13 -21.80
CA ALA A 186 -4.71 11.15 -22.92
C ALA A 186 -5.48 9.81 -23.04
N ARG A 187 -4.78 8.65 -22.98
CA ARG A 187 -5.43 7.34 -23.05
C ARG A 187 -6.34 7.03 -21.86
N LEU A 188 -5.97 7.48 -20.65
CA LEU A 188 -6.80 7.32 -19.45
C LEU A 188 -8.08 8.17 -19.54
N ALA A 189 -7.97 9.40 -20.04
CA ALA A 189 -9.13 10.27 -20.27
C ALA A 189 -10.07 9.67 -21.32
N GLU A 190 -9.53 9.10 -22.43
CA GLU A 190 -10.32 8.36 -23.42
C GLU A 190 -11.01 7.12 -22.83
N ALA A 191 -10.41 6.49 -21.82
CA ALA A 191 -10.97 5.36 -21.07
C ALA A 191 -11.97 5.78 -19.97
N GLY A 192 -12.24 7.09 -19.80
CA GLY A 192 -13.26 7.63 -18.90
C GLY A 192 -12.80 7.98 -17.49
N PHE A 193 -11.49 8.02 -17.24
CA PHE A 193 -10.96 8.51 -15.96
C PHE A 193 -10.92 10.04 -15.93
N ASP A 194 -11.34 10.63 -14.83
CA ASP A 194 -11.36 12.08 -14.65
C ASP A 194 -10.00 12.63 -14.14
N GLU A 195 -9.92 13.96 -14.00
CA GLU A 195 -8.70 14.63 -13.52
C GLU A 195 -8.36 14.24 -12.07
N ALA A 196 -9.35 13.96 -11.23
CA ALA A 196 -9.12 13.56 -9.85
C ALA A 196 -8.52 12.16 -9.76
N ASP A 197 -8.99 11.22 -10.57
CA ASP A 197 -8.40 9.90 -10.73
C ASP A 197 -6.96 9.98 -11.20
N ILE A 198 -6.72 10.74 -12.28
CA ILE A 198 -5.41 10.89 -12.91
C ILE A 198 -4.41 11.56 -11.95
N ALA A 199 -4.86 12.51 -11.12
CA ALA A 199 -4.02 13.18 -10.13
C ALA A 199 -3.50 12.25 -9.01
N ARG A 200 -4.03 11.03 -8.90
CA ARG A 200 -3.51 10.00 -7.98
C ARG A 200 -2.22 9.35 -8.48
N ILE A 201 -1.89 9.53 -9.77
CA ILE A 201 -0.72 8.91 -10.39
C ILE A 201 0.54 9.72 -10.12
N HIS A 202 1.54 9.08 -9.54
CA HIS A 202 2.89 9.63 -9.41
C HIS A 202 3.71 9.30 -10.66
N ALA A 203 3.90 10.28 -11.54
CA ALA A 203 4.68 10.12 -12.77
C ALA A 203 5.37 11.45 -13.16
N PRO A 204 6.68 11.44 -13.35
CA PRO A 204 7.61 10.32 -13.19
C PRO A 204 7.61 9.74 -11.77
N ILE A 205 7.73 8.41 -11.67
CA ILE A 205 7.77 7.72 -10.38
C ILE A 205 9.07 8.04 -9.62
N GLY A 206 8.94 8.15 -8.30
CA GLY A 206 10.06 8.36 -7.38
C GLY A 206 10.27 9.82 -6.99
N ALA A 207 10.92 10.04 -5.87
CA ALA A 207 11.35 11.36 -5.42
C ALA A 207 12.45 11.89 -6.34
N ASP A 208 12.45 13.20 -6.63
CA ASP A 208 13.48 13.85 -7.44
C ASP A 208 14.78 14.01 -6.64
N ILE A 209 15.61 12.99 -6.71
CA ILE A 209 16.92 12.92 -6.03
C ILE A 209 18.09 12.81 -7.02
N GLY A 210 17.84 12.98 -8.33
CA GLY A 210 18.83 12.82 -9.36
C GLY A 210 19.26 11.37 -9.63
N ALA A 211 18.41 10.39 -9.31
CA ALA A 211 18.66 8.94 -9.48
C ALA A 211 18.92 8.56 -10.94
N LYS A 212 19.93 7.73 -11.19
CA LYS A 212 20.34 7.27 -12.53
C LYS A 212 20.41 5.76 -12.67
N SER A 213 21.00 5.06 -11.68
CA SER A 213 21.09 3.62 -11.72
C SER A 213 19.79 2.94 -11.27
N PRO A 214 19.52 1.67 -11.66
CA PRO A 214 18.34 0.93 -11.20
C PRO A 214 18.17 0.93 -9.68
N ALA A 215 19.26 0.83 -8.92
CA ALA A 215 19.22 0.85 -7.46
C ALA A 215 18.86 2.23 -6.91
N GLU A 216 19.41 3.31 -7.47
CA GLU A 216 19.06 4.68 -7.08
C GLU A 216 17.60 5.01 -7.42
N ILE A 217 17.09 4.55 -8.56
CA ILE A 217 15.69 4.68 -8.93
C ILE A 217 14.81 3.92 -7.93
N ALA A 218 15.19 2.71 -7.52
CA ALA A 218 14.47 1.96 -6.49
C ALA A 218 14.45 2.71 -5.14
N ILE A 219 15.56 3.36 -4.74
CA ILE A 219 15.62 4.22 -3.55
C ILE A 219 14.65 5.39 -3.69
N SER A 220 14.63 6.08 -4.83
CA SER A 220 13.74 7.21 -5.07
C SER A 220 12.26 6.81 -5.01
N ILE A 221 11.91 5.65 -5.54
CA ILE A 221 10.57 5.06 -5.48
C ILE A 221 10.19 4.78 -4.02
N MET A 222 11.05 4.10 -3.27
CA MET A 222 10.79 3.78 -1.85
C MET A 222 10.67 5.04 -1.00
N ALA A 223 11.47 6.09 -1.28
CA ALA A 223 11.38 7.37 -0.59
C ALA A 223 10.00 8.02 -0.82
N GLN A 224 9.53 8.09 -2.06
CA GLN A 224 8.23 8.67 -2.41
C GLN A 224 7.07 7.85 -1.82
N ILE A 225 7.12 6.52 -1.90
CA ILE A 225 6.10 5.65 -1.29
C ILE A 225 6.05 5.86 0.22
N THR A 226 7.21 5.94 0.89
CA THR A 226 7.29 6.18 2.33
C THR A 226 6.72 7.55 2.70
N GLU A 227 7.02 8.58 1.93
CA GLU A 227 6.47 9.92 2.12
C GLU A 227 4.94 9.91 2.04
N ARG A 228 4.38 9.27 1.01
CA ARG A 228 2.92 9.16 0.83
C ARG A 228 2.26 8.37 1.94
N LEU A 229 2.87 7.29 2.39
CA LEU A 229 2.37 6.48 3.50
C LEU A 229 2.34 7.27 4.82
N ARG A 230 3.36 8.08 5.09
CA ARG A 230 3.55 8.76 6.38
C ARG A 230 3.04 10.21 6.40
N ARG A 231 2.86 10.81 5.21
CA ARG A 231 2.38 12.19 5.00
C ARG A 231 1.33 12.23 3.89
N PRO A 232 0.14 11.65 4.11
CA PRO A 232 -0.89 11.56 3.06
C PRO A 232 -1.39 12.91 2.54
N GLU A 233 -1.22 13.99 3.30
CA GLU A 233 -1.70 15.33 2.94
C GLU A 233 -0.76 16.09 1.99
N THR A 234 0.46 15.61 1.76
CA THR A 234 1.34 16.20 0.75
C THR A 234 0.89 15.79 -0.64
N ARG A 235 0.03 16.61 -1.29
CA ARG A 235 -0.28 16.46 -2.72
C ARG A 235 1.01 16.54 -3.54
N PRO A 236 1.11 15.79 -4.65
CA PRO A 236 2.20 16.00 -5.61
C PRO A 236 2.18 17.48 -6.01
N GLN A 237 3.23 18.21 -5.67
CA GLN A 237 3.46 19.48 -6.34
C GLN A 237 3.72 19.13 -7.81
N ALA A 238 2.81 19.53 -8.68
CA ALA A 238 3.11 19.58 -10.10
C ALA A 238 4.40 20.40 -10.23
N THR A 239 5.50 19.74 -10.50
CA THR A 239 6.76 20.41 -10.85
C THR A 239 6.52 21.12 -12.16
N ALA A 240 6.08 22.38 -12.04
CA ALA A 240 6.16 23.36 -13.10
C ALA A 240 7.65 23.70 -13.29
N GLN A 241 8.34 22.88 -14.07
CA GLN A 241 9.54 23.28 -14.78
C GLN A 241 9.28 23.06 -16.26
N ALA A 242 8.58 24.06 -16.81
CA ALA A 242 8.68 24.38 -18.21
C ALA A 242 9.94 25.24 -18.42
N ALA A 243 10.57 25.04 -19.54
CA ALA A 243 11.45 25.94 -20.27
C ALA A 243 12.87 26.17 -19.69
N GLU A 244 13.88 25.51 -20.24
CA GLU A 244 14.78 26.10 -21.25
C GLU A 244 15.48 25.01 -22.05
#